data_b211586094e0a58a1f28c24037d2d2ab
#
_entry.id   b211586094e0a58a1f28c24037d2d2ab
#
_cell.length_a   1.000
_cell.length_b   1.000
_cell.length_c   1.000
_cell.angle_alpha   90.00
_cell.angle_beta   90.00
_cell.angle_gamma   90.00
#
_symmetry.space_group_name_H-M   'P 1'
#
loop_
_entity.id
_entity.type
_entity.pdbx_description
1 polymer ?
#
loop_
_entity_poly.entity_id
_entity_poly.type
_entity_poly.pdbx_seq_one_letter_code
_entity_poly.pdbx_strand_id
1 'polypeptide(L)'
;MSVSSLRITVRAYFLSRSLAIAILLVPASAFAAPVPTGGPIAVNMDQAKLIRLPERAATIVIGNPLVADITLQPGGIIIVTGKSYGATNFVAMDRNGEVLVDRIIQVEGPADPIVTVYRGIERESYSCTPICQPRITLGDSDRFFKPTIDQAGNLSGQAAGAAASKPQ
;
A
#
# COMPACT_ATOMS: atom_id res chain seq x y z
N MET A 1 -8.75 -72.41 -41.57
CA MET A 1 -8.29 -71.08 -42.07
C MET A 1 -8.87 -70.06 -41.19
N SER A 2 -8.24 -69.57 -40.43
CA SER A 2 -7.11 -68.85 -39.88
C SER A 2 -7.67 -67.70 -38.98
N VAL A 3 -7.83 -68.04 -37.67
CA VAL A 3 -8.29 -67.09 -36.62
C VAL A 3 -7.10 -66.28 -36.02
N SER A 4 -5.86 -66.59 -36.50
CA SER A 4 -4.63 -65.98 -35.95
C SER A 4 -4.28 -64.60 -36.46
N SER A 5 -4.83 -64.15 -37.62
CA SER A 5 -4.44 -62.85 -38.21
C SER A 5 -5.15 -61.64 -37.60
N LEU A 6 -6.30 -61.86 -36.96
CA LEU A 6 -7.10 -60.76 -36.39
C LEU A 6 -6.61 -60.25 -35.01
N ARG A 7 -5.84 -61.10 -34.28
CA ARG A 7 -5.34 -60.75 -32.97
C ARG A 7 -4.10 -59.82 -32.98
N ILE A 8 -3.33 -59.81 -34.04
CA ILE A 8 -2.10 -59.00 -34.16
C ILE A 8 -2.41 -57.55 -34.46
N THR A 9 -3.42 -57.32 -35.30
CA THR A 9 -3.82 -55.91 -35.67
C THR A 9 -4.46 -55.15 -34.52
N VAL A 10 -5.19 -55.82 -33.64
CA VAL A 10 -5.83 -55.18 -32.46
C VAL A 10 -4.79 -54.77 -31.39
N ARG A 11 -3.74 -55.58 -31.21
CA ARG A 11 -2.66 -55.28 -30.24
C ARG A 11 -1.78 -54.10 -30.67
N ALA A 12 -1.53 -53.95 -31.96
CA ALA A 12 -0.77 -52.81 -32.50
C ALA A 12 -1.52 -51.49 -32.39
N TYR A 13 -2.84 -51.51 -32.48
CA TYR A 13 -3.68 -50.32 -32.34
C TYR A 13 -3.78 -49.80 -30.91
N PHE A 14 -3.76 -50.70 -29.91
CA PHE A 14 -3.79 -50.28 -28.49
C PHE A 14 -2.44 -49.74 -28.01
N LEU A 15 -1.33 -50.22 -28.51
CA LEU A 15 0.01 -49.74 -28.14
C LEU A 15 0.30 -48.36 -28.77
N SER A 16 -0.24 -48.06 -29.96
CA SER A 16 -0.08 -46.75 -30.60
C SER A 16 -0.89 -45.64 -29.93
N ARG A 17 -2.06 -45.95 -29.36
CA ARG A 17 -2.90 -44.97 -28.67
C ARG A 17 -2.42 -44.62 -27.28
N SER A 18 -1.72 -45.54 -26.61
CA SER A 18 -1.17 -45.30 -25.25
C SER A 18 0.05 -44.37 -25.26
N LEU A 19 0.77 -44.28 -26.39
CA LEU A 19 1.95 -43.42 -26.50
C LEU A 19 1.57 -41.96 -26.82
N ALA A 20 0.38 -41.73 -27.41
CA ALA A 20 -0.08 -40.39 -27.78
C ALA A 20 -0.67 -39.58 -26.59
N ILE A 21 -1.03 -40.22 -25.47
CA ILE A 21 -1.65 -39.58 -24.30
C ILE A 21 -0.60 -39.12 -23.28
N ALA A 22 0.63 -39.65 -23.35
CA ALA A 22 1.70 -39.34 -22.38
C ALA A 22 2.41 -37.99 -22.60
N ILE A 23 2.13 -37.25 -23.68
CA ILE A 23 2.86 -36.02 -24.05
C ILE A 23 2.16 -34.74 -23.57
N LEU A 24 0.97 -34.82 -23.00
CA LEU A 24 0.15 -33.64 -22.64
C LEU A 24 0.16 -33.22 -21.15
N LEU A 25 0.97 -33.89 -20.28
CA LEU A 25 1.21 -33.43 -18.91
C LEU A 25 2.50 -32.61 -18.84
N VAL A 26 2.53 -31.45 -19.49
CA VAL A 26 3.50 -30.40 -19.16
C VAL A 26 3.01 -29.77 -17.85
N PRO A 27 3.77 -29.89 -16.73
CA PRO A 27 3.39 -29.18 -15.54
C PRO A 27 3.48 -27.67 -15.87
N ALA A 28 2.33 -26.98 -15.82
CA ALA A 28 2.30 -25.54 -15.82
C ALA A 28 3.06 -25.09 -14.56
N SER A 29 4.29 -24.65 -14.74
CA SER A 29 5.05 -23.99 -13.67
C SER A 29 4.28 -22.72 -13.30
N ALA A 30 3.48 -22.80 -12.24
CA ALA A 30 2.83 -21.62 -11.69
C ALA A 30 3.96 -20.70 -11.19
N PHE A 31 4.19 -19.58 -11.87
CA PHE A 31 4.97 -18.48 -11.33
C PHE A 31 4.23 -18.00 -10.08
N ALA A 32 4.68 -18.43 -8.91
CA ALA A 32 4.20 -17.87 -7.66
C ALA A 32 4.62 -16.40 -7.62
N ALA A 33 3.64 -15.49 -7.55
CA ALA A 33 3.90 -14.10 -7.28
C ALA A 33 4.67 -13.98 -5.95
N PRO A 34 5.67 -13.09 -5.84
CA PRO A 34 6.41 -12.89 -4.59
C PRO A 34 5.42 -12.53 -3.47
N VAL A 35 5.45 -13.34 -2.41
CA VAL A 35 4.63 -13.10 -1.22
C VAL A 35 5.26 -11.93 -0.45
N PRO A 36 4.48 -10.92 -0.01
CA PRO A 36 5.01 -9.82 0.79
C PRO A 36 5.77 -10.35 2.00
N THR A 37 7.04 -9.95 2.14
CA THR A 37 7.90 -10.39 3.24
C THR A 37 7.65 -9.53 4.47
N GLY A 38 6.87 -10.03 5.40
CA GLY A 38 6.56 -9.40 6.68
C GLY A 38 5.11 -8.91 6.80
N GLY A 39 4.64 -8.70 8.03
CA GLY A 39 3.30 -8.21 8.30
C GLY A 39 3.10 -6.75 7.84
N PRO A 40 1.84 -6.26 7.80
CA PRO A 40 1.54 -4.90 7.45
C PRO A 40 2.19 -3.90 8.41
N ILE A 41 2.56 -2.75 7.87
CA ILE A 41 3.09 -1.62 8.64
C ILE A 41 1.91 -0.73 9.02
N ALA A 42 1.50 -0.76 10.27
CA ALA A 42 0.49 0.15 10.79
C ALA A 42 1.12 1.54 11.03
N VAL A 43 0.48 2.58 10.52
CA VAL A 43 0.83 3.99 10.68
C VAL A 43 -0.45 4.76 10.96
N ASN A 44 -0.47 5.62 11.96
CA ASN A 44 -1.63 6.48 12.18
C ASN A 44 -1.66 7.63 11.17
N MET A 45 -2.87 8.07 10.82
CA MET A 45 -3.06 9.24 9.98
C MET A 45 -2.40 10.47 10.63
N ASP A 46 -1.80 11.34 9.83
CA ASP A 46 -1.04 12.54 10.23
C ASP A 46 0.21 12.24 11.07
N GLN A 47 0.66 10.99 11.13
CA GLN A 47 1.89 10.60 11.83
C GLN A 47 2.93 10.02 10.88
N ALA A 48 4.19 10.15 11.30
CA ALA A 48 5.33 9.57 10.61
C ALA A 48 5.92 8.40 11.40
N LYS A 49 6.31 7.34 10.71
CA LYS A 49 6.95 6.14 11.27
C LYS A 49 8.27 5.86 10.58
N LEU A 50 9.32 5.71 11.37
CA LEU A 50 10.65 5.33 10.88
C LEU A 50 10.72 3.81 10.69
N ILE A 51 11.25 3.37 9.54
CA ILE A 51 11.47 1.96 9.22
C ILE A 51 12.87 1.82 8.63
N ARG A 52 13.56 0.77 9.01
CA ARG A 52 14.87 0.44 8.46
C ARG A 52 14.70 -0.56 7.31
N LEU A 53 15.30 -0.23 6.18
CA LEU A 53 15.43 -1.10 5.00
C LEU A 53 16.85 -1.68 4.92
N PRO A 54 17.06 -2.71 4.10
CA PRO A 54 18.40 -3.15 3.72
C PRO A 54 19.19 -1.98 3.10
N GLU A 55 20.49 -1.84 3.47
CA GLU A 55 21.34 -0.71 3.02
C GLU A 55 21.47 -0.59 1.50
N ARG A 56 21.27 -1.69 0.78
CA ARG A 56 21.34 -1.70 -0.69
C ARG A 56 20.07 -1.17 -1.37
N ALA A 57 19.02 -0.80 -0.61
CA ALA A 57 17.82 -0.18 -1.17
C ALA A 57 18.17 1.16 -1.84
N ALA A 58 17.79 1.28 -3.11
CA ALA A 58 18.10 2.45 -3.94
C ALA A 58 16.85 3.13 -4.50
N THR A 59 15.80 2.38 -4.74
CA THR A 59 14.54 2.88 -5.31
C THR A 59 13.38 2.41 -4.46
N ILE A 60 12.42 3.30 -4.23
CA ILE A 60 11.18 3.00 -3.53
C ILE A 60 10.01 3.44 -4.40
N VAL A 61 9.04 2.57 -4.54
CA VAL A 61 7.79 2.83 -5.25
C VAL A 61 6.65 2.62 -4.28
N ILE A 62 5.75 3.57 -4.20
CA ILE A 62 4.51 3.48 -3.43
C ILE A 62 3.31 3.31 -4.37
N GLY A 63 2.38 2.42 -4.02
CA GLY A 63 1.22 2.12 -4.84
C GLY A 63 0.22 3.28 -4.90
N ASN A 64 -0.13 3.85 -3.76
CA ASN A 64 -1.04 4.99 -3.69
C ASN A 64 -0.50 6.12 -2.79
N PRO A 65 0.03 7.20 -3.37
CA PRO A 65 0.59 8.32 -2.61
C PRO A 65 -0.47 9.19 -1.91
N LEU A 66 -1.76 8.97 -2.14
CA LEU A 66 -2.84 9.63 -1.39
C LEU A 66 -3.08 8.97 -0.03
N VAL A 67 -2.75 7.68 0.12
CA VAL A 67 -2.90 6.94 1.37
C VAL A 67 -1.69 7.16 2.28
N ALA A 68 -0.48 7.00 1.74
CA ALA A 68 0.76 7.20 2.49
C ALA A 68 1.84 7.80 1.60
N ASP A 69 2.83 8.41 2.21
CA ASP A 69 4.03 8.93 1.55
C ASP A 69 5.29 8.31 2.16
N ILE A 70 6.35 8.17 1.36
CA ILE A 70 7.62 7.59 1.81
C ILE A 70 8.77 8.47 1.38
N THR A 71 9.62 8.82 2.35
CA THR A 71 10.87 9.54 2.10
C THR A 71 12.06 8.65 2.49
N LEU A 72 12.98 8.41 1.55
CA LEU A 72 14.22 7.68 1.82
C LEU A 72 15.25 8.62 2.43
N GLN A 73 15.83 8.18 3.54
CA GLN A 73 16.92 8.87 4.23
C GLN A 73 18.25 8.12 4.03
N PRO A 74 19.39 8.79 4.16
CA PRO A 74 20.68 8.11 4.17
C PRO A 74 20.75 6.96 5.19
N GLY A 75 21.48 5.88 4.86
CA GLY A 75 21.62 4.72 5.75
C GLY A 75 20.46 3.74 5.72
N GLY A 76 19.63 3.76 4.66
CA GLY A 76 18.54 2.79 4.48
C GLY A 76 17.35 3.00 5.44
N ILE A 77 17.18 4.21 5.93
CA ILE A 77 16.03 4.57 6.76
C ILE A 77 14.94 5.18 5.86
N ILE A 78 13.71 4.73 6.01
CA ILE A 78 12.55 5.37 5.40
C ILE A 78 11.65 6.00 6.46
N ILE A 79 11.05 7.12 6.09
CA ILE A 79 10.00 7.77 6.85
C ILE A 79 8.70 7.52 6.10
N VAL A 80 7.78 6.79 6.73
CA VAL A 80 6.44 6.52 6.20
C VAL A 80 5.47 7.47 6.87
N THR A 81 4.78 8.30 6.11
CA THR A 81 3.78 9.27 6.60
C THR A 81 2.39 8.83 6.19
N GLY A 82 1.48 8.63 7.13
CA GLY A 82 0.06 8.36 6.87
C GLY A 82 -0.66 9.63 6.46
N LYS A 83 -1.33 9.62 5.28
CA LYS A 83 -2.06 10.80 4.75
C LYS A 83 -3.58 10.64 4.80
N SER A 84 -4.08 9.46 4.48
CA SER A 84 -5.51 9.15 4.54
C SER A 84 -5.74 7.70 4.92
N TYR A 85 -6.95 7.38 5.38
CA TYR A 85 -7.30 6.01 5.74
C TYR A 85 -7.17 5.06 4.56
N GLY A 86 -6.76 3.85 4.85
CA GLY A 86 -6.72 2.77 3.88
C GLY A 86 -5.42 1.99 3.88
N ALA A 87 -5.28 1.13 2.89
CA ALA A 87 -4.10 0.32 2.68
C ALA A 87 -3.47 0.65 1.33
N THR A 88 -2.16 0.67 1.30
CA THR A 88 -1.36 0.70 0.09
C THR A 88 -0.17 -0.22 0.27
N ASN A 89 0.60 -0.48 -0.78
CA ASN A 89 1.86 -1.17 -0.65
C ASN A 89 3.03 -0.26 -1.04
N PHE A 90 4.23 -0.66 -0.63
CA PHE A 90 5.45 -0.12 -1.19
C PHE A 90 6.41 -1.23 -1.55
N VAL A 91 7.20 -0.97 -2.58
CA VAL A 91 8.25 -1.87 -3.07
C VAL A 91 9.59 -1.15 -3.00
N ALA A 92 10.57 -1.73 -2.32
CA ALA A 92 11.93 -1.25 -2.30
C ALA A 92 12.82 -2.17 -3.15
N MET A 93 13.60 -1.58 -4.04
CA MET A 93 14.48 -2.28 -4.99
C MET A 93 15.92 -1.79 -4.84
N ASP A 94 16.87 -2.65 -5.20
CA ASP A 94 18.26 -2.26 -5.35
C ASP A 94 18.52 -1.56 -6.70
N ARG A 95 19.81 -1.22 -6.96
CA ARG A 95 20.22 -0.56 -8.22
C ARG A 95 20.06 -1.45 -9.46
N ASN A 96 19.97 -2.76 -9.28
CA ASN A 96 19.81 -3.74 -10.36
C ASN A 96 18.32 -4.03 -10.64
N GLY A 97 17.40 -3.45 -9.85
CA GLY A 97 15.96 -3.71 -9.94
C GLY A 97 15.52 -4.96 -9.17
N GLU A 98 16.40 -5.58 -8.35
CA GLU A 98 16.00 -6.69 -7.47
C GLU A 98 15.10 -6.17 -6.35
N VAL A 99 13.94 -6.81 -6.16
CA VAL A 99 13.00 -6.47 -5.10
C VAL A 99 13.55 -6.96 -3.76
N LEU A 100 13.79 -6.02 -2.86
CA LEU A 100 14.30 -6.28 -1.51
C LEU A 100 13.20 -6.37 -0.48
N VAL A 101 12.16 -5.56 -0.65
CA VAL A 101 11.02 -5.48 0.26
C VAL A 101 9.77 -5.17 -0.55
N ASP A 102 8.70 -5.92 -0.31
CA ASP A 102 7.34 -5.61 -0.72
C ASP A 102 6.44 -5.77 0.50
N ARG A 103 5.83 -4.68 0.96
CA ARG A 103 5.03 -4.67 2.19
C ARG A 103 3.82 -3.76 2.07
N ILE A 104 2.77 -4.14 2.79
CA ILE A 104 1.55 -3.34 2.93
C ILE A 104 1.76 -2.30 4.04
N ILE A 105 1.35 -1.06 3.75
CA ILE A 105 1.17 0.01 4.72
C ILE A 105 -0.33 0.11 5.00
N GLN A 106 -0.71 -0.01 6.26
CA GLN A 106 -2.07 0.19 6.73
C GLN A 106 -2.13 1.52 7.48
N VAL A 107 -2.82 2.52 6.92
CA VAL A 107 -3.06 3.79 7.61
C VAL A 107 -4.34 3.67 8.42
N GLU A 108 -4.17 3.81 9.73
CA GLU A 108 -5.23 3.71 10.74
C GLU A 108 -5.72 5.11 11.14
N GLY A 109 -6.75 5.15 11.99
CA GLY A 109 -7.27 6.39 12.53
C GLY A 109 -6.22 7.22 13.28
N PRO A 110 -6.49 8.52 13.48
CA PRO A 110 -5.61 9.36 14.27
C PRO A 110 -5.50 8.84 15.71
N ALA A 111 -4.32 8.99 16.30
CA ALA A 111 -4.04 8.52 17.67
C ALA A 111 -4.68 9.40 18.74
N ASP A 112 -5.01 10.66 18.41
CA ASP A 112 -5.66 11.60 19.32
C ASP A 112 -7.18 11.35 19.42
N PRO A 113 -7.78 11.61 20.59
CA PRO A 113 -9.22 11.46 20.77
C PRO A 113 -9.99 12.47 19.92
N ILE A 114 -10.80 11.96 18.99
CA ILE A 114 -11.68 12.75 18.14
C ILE A 114 -13.11 12.62 18.64
N VAL A 115 -13.78 13.74 18.80
CA VAL A 115 -15.21 13.83 19.04
C VAL A 115 -15.89 14.23 17.74
N THR A 116 -16.79 13.37 17.26
CA THR A 116 -17.61 13.66 16.08
C THR A 116 -18.99 14.11 16.52
N VAL A 117 -19.41 15.28 16.04
CA VAL A 117 -20.71 15.88 16.34
C VAL A 117 -21.56 15.86 15.05
N TYR A 118 -22.79 15.44 15.15
CA TYR A 118 -23.78 15.50 14.07
C TYR A 118 -24.83 16.58 14.40
N ARG A 119 -24.97 17.53 13.46
CA ARG A 119 -26.06 18.54 13.49
C ARG A 119 -26.99 18.29 12.33
N GLY A 120 -27.97 17.44 12.54
CA GLY A 120 -28.77 16.88 11.47
C GLY A 120 -27.93 15.94 10.60
N ILE A 121 -27.74 16.28 9.34
CA ILE A 121 -26.90 15.53 8.40
C ILE A 121 -25.45 16.04 8.34
N GLU A 122 -25.15 17.18 8.97
CA GLU A 122 -23.83 17.79 8.96
C GLU A 122 -22.94 17.13 10.02
N ARG A 123 -21.75 16.67 9.59
CA ARG A 123 -20.73 16.09 10.44
C ARG A 123 -19.65 17.12 10.72
N GLU A 124 -19.23 17.22 11.97
CA GLU A 124 -18.14 18.08 12.46
C GLU A 124 -17.19 17.27 13.34
N SER A 125 -15.89 17.43 13.17
CA SER A 125 -14.87 16.73 13.95
C SER A 125 -14.05 17.68 14.82
N TYR A 126 -13.82 17.28 16.06
CA TYR A 126 -13.07 18.05 17.06
C TYR A 126 -12.00 17.18 17.72
N SER A 127 -10.81 17.75 17.95
CA SER A 127 -9.81 17.19 18.86
C SER A 127 -10.01 17.79 20.23
N CYS A 128 -10.21 16.95 21.27
CA CYS A 128 -10.67 17.38 22.60
C CYS A 128 -9.67 17.05 23.71
N THR A 129 -8.40 17.51 23.59
CA THR A 129 -7.40 17.30 24.64
C THR A 129 -6.51 18.54 24.80
N PRO A 130 -6.63 19.31 25.88
CA PRO A 130 -7.63 19.28 26.97
C PRO A 130 -8.94 20.00 26.62
N ILE A 131 -8.96 20.83 25.59
CA ILE A 131 -10.10 21.62 25.13
C ILE A 131 -10.43 21.24 23.70
N CYS A 132 -11.73 21.13 23.38
CA CYS A 132 -12.17 20.81 22.03
C CYS A 132 -11.83 21.94 21.05
N GLN A 133 -11.06 21.61 20.02
CA GLN A 133 -10.72 22.48 18.91
C GLN A 133 -11.19 21.86 17.58
N PRO A 134 -11.62 22.67 16.58
CA PRO A 134 -11.93 22.16 15.25
C PRO A 134 -10.74 21.41 14.69
N ARG A 135 -11.01 20.20 14.16
CA ARG A 135 -10.04 19.37 13.46
C ARG A 135 -10.44 19.16 12.01
N ILE A 136 -9.51 19.36 11.07
CA ILE A 136 -9.74 19.07 9.66
C ILE A 136 -9.77 17.54 9.50
N THR A 137 -10.95 16.99 9.16
CA THR A 137 -11.15 15.54 9.00
C THR A 137 -11.93 15.29 7.72
N LEU A 138 -11.48 14.34 6.91
CA LEU A 138 -12.18 13.95 5.69
C LEU A 138 -13.55 13.38 6.04
N GLY A 139 -14.59 13.85 5.32
CA GLY A 139 -15.98 13.48 5.53
C GLY A 139 -16.76 14.42 6.43
N ASP A 140 -16.15 15.47 6.97
CA ASP A 140 -16.88 16.55 7.59
C ASP A 140 -17.66 17.35 6.55
N SER A 141 -18.74 18.03 6.99
CA SER A 141 -19.56 18.86 6.11
C SER A 141 -18.73 20.01 5.53
N ASP A 142 -19.01 20.34 4.28
CA ASP A 142 -18.34 21.47 3.58
C ASP A 142 -18.40 22.78 4.37
N ARG A 143 -19.52 23.00 5.06
CA ARG A 143 -19.77 24.19 5.89
C ARG A 143 -18.80 24.31 7.05
N PHE A 144 -18.35 23.16 7.61
CA PHE A 144 -17.37 23.11 8.70
C PHE A 144 -15.94 23.00 8.16
N PHE A 145 -15.73 22.17 7.14
CA PHE A 145 -14.42 21.84 6.60
C PHE A 145 -13.74 23.02 5.91
N LYS A 146 -14.46 23.70 4.99
CA LYS A 146 -13.89 24.81 4.19
C LYS A 146 -13.38 25.98 5.03
N PRO A 147 -14.16 26.57 5.96
CA PRO A 147 -13.63 27.63 6.81
C PRO A 147 -12.44 27.20 7.67
N THR A 148 -12.44 25.96 8.14
CA THR A 148 -11.37 25.45 9.00
C THR A 148 -10.06 25.30 8.22
N ILE A 149 -10.10 24.74 7.01
CA ILE A 149 -8.91 24.60 6.16
C ILE A 149 -8.40 25.95 5.66
N ASP A 150 -9.30 26.89 5.35
CA ASP A 150 -8.92 28.25 4.93
C ASP A 150 -8.20 28.99 6.05
N GLN A 151 -8.67 28.89 7.29
CA GLN A 151 -8.01 29.47 8.47
C GLN A 151 -6.62 28.86 8.68
N ALA A 152 -6.50 27.53 8.57
CA ALA A 152 -5.22 26.84 8.69
C ALA A 152 -4.24 27.23 7.57
N GLY A 153 -4.72 27.37 6.35
CA GLY A 153 -3.94 27.83 5.19
C GLY A 153 -3.45 29.26 5.35
N ASN A 154 -4.31 30.17 5.81
CA ASN A 154 -3.95 31.55 6.10
C ASN A 154 -2.88 31.65 7.19
N LEU A 155 -3.02 30.89 8.28
CA LEU A 155 -2.04 30.85 9.35
C LEU A 155 -0.68 30.32 8.87
N SER A 156 -0.67 29.25 8.11
CA SER A 156 0.54 28.67 7.51
C SER A 156 1.23 29.64 6.55
N GLY A 157 0.47 30.35 5.73
CA GLY A 157 0.99 31.38 4.80
C GLY A 157 1.64 32.55 5.53
N GLN A 158 1.02 33.05 6.62
CA GLN A 158 1.59 34.10 7.46
C GLN A 158 2.88 33.65 8.16
N ALA A 159 2.90 32.41 8.67
CA ALA A 159 4.08 31.85 9.32
C ALA A 159 5.26 31.70 8.35
N ALA A 160 5.00 31.25 7.11
CA ALA A 160 6.01 31.15 6.06
C ALA A 160 6.55 32.53 5.65
N GLY A 161 5.67 33.53 5.51
CA GLY A 161 6.06 34.92 5.22
C GLY A 161 6.94 35.52 6.32
N ALA A 162 6.60 35.30 7.58
CA ALA A 162 7.38 35.78 8.71
C ALA A 162 8.77 35.08 8.82
N ALA A 163 8.86 33.79 8.45
CA ALA A 163 10.13 33.08 8.39
C ALA A 163 11.06 33.58 7.28
N ALA A 164 10.50 33.93 6.11
CA ALA A 164 11.25 34.48 4.97
C ALA A 164 11.76 35.91 5.20
N SER A 165 11.13 36.69 6.06
CA SER A 165 11.50 38.09 6.39
C SER A 165 12.58 38.22 7.45
N LYS A 166 13.04 37.13 8.09
CA LYS A 166 14.15 37.18 9.04
C LYS A 166 15.47 37.37 8.29
N PRO A 167 16.24 38.47 8.58
CA PRO A 167 17.59 38.59 8.05
C PRO A 167 18.48 37.47 8.61
N GLN A 168 19.26 36.85 7.72
CA GLN A 168 20.31 35.89 8.09
C GLN A 168 21.49 36.60 8.76
#